data_6f999fb7988d2b3866f51a008966cd07
#
_entry.id   6f999fb7988d2b3866f51a008966cd07
#
_cell.length_a   1.000
_cell.length_b   1.000
_cell.length_c   1.000
_cell.angle_alpha   90.00
_cell.angle_beta   90.00
_cell.angle_gamma   90.00
#
_symmetry.space_group_name_H-M   'P 1'
#
loop_
_entity.id
_entity.type
_entity.pdbx_description
1 polymer ?
#
loop_
_entity_poly.entity_id
_entity_poly.type
_entity_poly.pdbx_seq_one_letter_code
_entity_poly.pdbx_strand_id
1 'polypeptide(L)'
;MQSYPIKTIIGTISIIYDEASDQVSSVTLSSQLPNHKNLPEKVKTFQWALASYFQGKQVPPSLEMQLKGTTFQKKVWRELQSIPFGQTRSYQEIAKSIGHANAYRAVGTAVSKNPYLILIPCHRVLKNDGSIGGFAWGTRIKKILLDHEKTFSSKANLL
;
A
#
# COMPACT_ATOMS: atom_id res chain seq x y z
N MET A 1 8.74 -12.33 15.64
CA MET A 1 8.08 -11.92 14.38
C MET A 1 8.07 -13.07 13.39
N GLN A 2 6.93 -13.33 12.78
CA GLN A 2 6.77 -14.38 11.75
C GLN A 2 6.39 -13.75 10.42
N SER A 3 6.77 -14.42 9.32
CA SER A 3 6.50 -13.98 7.94
C SER A 3 5.53 -14.96 7.28
N TYR A 4 4.46 -14.44 6.71
CA TYR A 4 3.43 -15.21 6.01
C TYR A 4 3.40 -14.81 4.53
N PRO A 5 4.18 -15.49 3.66
CA PRO A 5 4.23 -15.18 2.24
C PRO A 5 3.00 -15.67 1.48
N ILE A 6 2.53 -14.85 0.56
CA ILE A 6 1.44 -15.14 -0.38
C ILE A 6 1.86 -14.79 -1.81
N LYS A 7 1.46 -15.60 -2.78
CA LYS A 7 1.72 -15.33 -4.19
C LYS A 7 0.70 -14.34 -4.76
N THR A 8 1.19 -13.39 -5.55
CA THR A 8 0.37 -12.40 -6.24
C THR A 8 0.90 -12.13 -7.65
N ILE A 9 0.20 -11.30 -8.43
CA ILE A 9 0.64 -10.89 -9.78
C ILE A 9 1.92 -10.03 -9.77
N ILE A 10 2.27 -9.41 -8.64
CA ILE A 10 3.51 -8.62 -8.50
C ILE A 10 4.67 -9.42 -7.87
N GLY A 11 4.47 -10.70 -7.64
CA GLY A 11 5.41 -11.58 -6.94
C GLY A 11 4.89 -12.02 -5.58
N THR A 12 5.78 -12.50 -4.73
CA THR A 12 5.42 -12.91 -3.37
C THR A 12 5.38 -11.70 -2.44
N ILE A 13 4.28 -11.54 -1.70
CA ILE A 13 4.12 -10.56 -0.64
C ILE A 13 4.17 -11.30 0.69
N SER A 14 4.92 -10.80 1.66
CA SER A 14 4.91 -11.30 3.04
C SER A 14 4.16 -10.36 3.96
N ILE A 15 3.27 -10.94 4.74
CA ILE A 15 2.62 -10.29 5.89
C ILE A 15 3.48 -10.61 7.11
N ILE A 16 4.05 -9.58 7.72
CA ILE A 16 4.91 -9.71 8.90
C ILE A 16 4.05 -9.54 10.15
N TYR A 17 3.98 -10.57 10.96
CA TYR A 17 3.15 -10.64 12.15
C TYR A 17 4.01 -10.76 13.41
N ASP A 18 3.64 -10.00 14.41
CA ASP A 18 4.25 -10.02 15.74
C ASP A 18 3.33 -10.76 16.72
N GLU A 19 3.71 -11.96 17.11
CA GLU A 19 2.95 -12.79 18.03
C GLU A 19 2.84 -12.17 19.43
N ALA A 20 3.86 -11.44 19.88
CA ALA A 20 3.87 -10.86 21.21
C ALA A 20 2.83 -9.76 21.38
N SER A 21 2.60 -8.97 20.32
CA SER A 21 1.59 -7.89 20.32
C SER A 21 0.28 -8.30 19.63
N ASP A 22 0.20 -9.49 19.06
CA ASP A 22 -0.91 -9.95 18.22
C ASP A 22 -1.24 -8.91 17.10
N GLN A 23 -0.22 -8.43 16.39
CA GLN A 23 -0.40 -7.41 15.35
C GLN A 23 0.38 -7.74 14.08
N VAL A 24 -0.20 -7.34 12.93
CA VAL A 24 0.56 -7.24 11.68
C VAL A 24 1.39 -5.97 11.72
N SER A 25 2.69 -6.11 11.59
CA SER A 25 3.64 -4.98 11.67
C SER A 25 3.99 -4.38 10.31
N SER A 26 3.94 -5.18 9.26
CA SER A 26 4.20 -4.71 7.90
C SER A 26 3.71 -5.68 6.82
N VAL A 27 3.62 -5.18 5.61
CA VAL A 27 3.37 -5.95 4.37
C VAL A 27 4.39 -5.51 3.33
N THR A 28 5.18 -6.45 2.81
CA THR A 28 6.30 -6.13 1.91
C THR A 28 6.50 -7.21 0.85
N LEU A 29 7.30 -6.93 -0.18
CA LEU A 29 7.75 -7.97 -1.11
C LEU A 29 8.70 -8.95 -0.41
N SER A 30 8.69 -10.19 -0.86
CA SER A 30 9.50 -11.28 -0.31
C SER A 30 9.92 -12.26 -1.40
N SER A 31 11.02 -12.95 -1.17
CA SER A 31 11.44 -14.12 -1.96
C SER A 31 11.05 -15.46 -1.33
N GLN A 32 10.42 -15.43 -0.15
CA GLN A 32 10.02 -16.65 0.56
C GLN A 32 8.86 -17.35 -0.17
N LEU A 33 8.85 -18.68 -0.10
CA LEU A 33 7.72 -19.46 -0.65
C LEU A 33 6.64 -19.66 0.40
N PRO A 34 5.36 -19.68 -0.01
CA PRO A 34 4.26 -19.99 0.90
C PRO A 34 4.40 -21.41 1.48
N ASN A 35 4.39 -21.54 2.80
CA ASN A 35 4.59 -22.82 3.50
C ASN A 35 3.75 -22.95 4.79
N HIS A 36 2.85 -22.04 5.08
CA HIS A 36 2.06 -22.05 6.31
C HIS A 36 0.70 -22.70 6.10
N LYS A 37 0.35 -23.66 6.98
CA LYS A 37 -0.95 -24.35 6.99
C LYS A 37 -1.98 -23.64 7.89
N ASN A 38 -1.50 -23.05 8.99
CA ASN A 38 -2.35 -22.35 9.96
C ASN A 38 -1.94 -20.89 10.05
N LEU A 39 -2.89 -20.00 9.77
CA LEU A 39 -2.68 -18.56 9.78
C LEU A 39 -3.40 -17.93 10.98
N PRO A 40 -2.75 -17.02 11.73
CA PRO A 40 -3.45 -16.19 12.74
C PRO A 40 -4.60 -15.41 12.10
N GLU A 41 -5.66 -15.15 12.87
CA GLU A 41 -6.86 -14.47 12.35
C GLU A 41 -6.53 -13.08 11.74
N LYS A 42 -5.66 -12.33 12.38
CA LYS A 42 -5.22 -11.04 11.82
C LYS A 42 -4.47 -11.18 10.50
N VAL A 43 -3.64 -12.22 10.36
CA VAL A 43 -2.96 -12.51 9.09
C VAL A 43 -3.97 -12.87 8.00
N LYS A 44 -5.00 -13.67 8.32
CA LYS A 44 -6.10 -13.99 7.38
C LYS A 44 -6.85 -12.74 6.94
N THR A 45 -7.10 -11.80 7.85
CA THR A 45 -7.76 -10.52 7.54
C THR A 45 -6.96 -9.70 6.54
N PHE A 46 -5.64 -9.60 6.73
CA PHE A 46 -4.75 -8.91 5.80
C PHE A 46 -4.63 -9.64 4.47
N GLN A 47 -4.55 -10.96 4.48
CA GLN A 47 -4.55 -11.78 3.27
C GLN A 47 -5.84 -11.57 2.45
N TRP A 48 -6.99 -11.55 3.12
CA TRP A 48 -8.27 -11.27 2.49
C TRP A 48 -8.31 -9.86 1.88
N ALA A 49 -7.82 -8.86 2.58
CA ALA A 49 -7.76 -7.48 2.06
C ALA A 49 -6.89 -7.38 0.81
N LEU A 50 -5.72 -8.05 0.79
CA LEU A 50 -4.85 -8.12 -0.38
C LEU A 50 -5.50 -8.88 -1.54
N ALA A 51 -6.13 -10.02 -1.27
CA ALA A 51 -6.86 -10.78 -2.29
C ALA A 51 -8.00 -9.97 -2.90
N SER A 52 -8.75 -9.24 -2.07
CA SER A 52 -9.82 -8.34 -2.51
C SER A 52 -9.29 -7.21 -3.39
N TYR A 53 -8.15 -6.63 -3.03
CA TYR A 53 -7.49 -5.62 -3.86
C TYR A 53 -7.18 -6.15 -5.28
N PHE A 54 -6.60 -7.35 -5.39
CA PHE A 54 -6.29 -7.95 -6.69
C PHE A 54 -7.54 -8.37 -7.49
N GLN A 55 -8.71 -8.43 -6.84
CA GLN A 55 -10.01 -8.58 -7.48
C GLN A 55 -10.64 -7.21 -7.88
N GLY A 56 -9.93 -6.12 -7.76
CA GLY A 56 -10.39 -4.79 -8.12
C GLY A 56 -11.23 -4.08 -7.07
N LYS A 57 -11.16 -4.51 -5.81
CA LYS A 57 -11.91 -3.91 -4.70
C LYS A 57 -11.05 -2.93 -3.90
N GLN A 58 -11.72 -1.95 -3.31
CA GLN A 58 -11.07 -1.03 -2.36
C GLN A 58 -10.66 -1.79 -1.09
N VAL A 59 -9.50 -1.41 -0.53
CA VAL A 59 -9.08 -1.88 0.80
C VAL A 59 -10.10 -1.39 1.85
N PRO A 60 -10.59 -2.28 2.73
CA PRO A 60 -11.58 -1.89 3.73
C PRO A 60 -11.03 -0.83 4.69
N PRO A 61 -11.79 0.27 4.97
CA PRO A 61 -11.37 1.28 5.95
C PRO A 61 -11.25 0.72 7.37
N SER A 62 -11.94 -0.39 7.65
CA SER A 62 -11.90 -1.09 8.94
C SER A 62 -10.64 -1.92 9.18
N LEU A 63 -9.75 -2.03 8.19
CA LEU A 63 -8.50 -2.76 8.36
C LEU A 63 -7.57 -2.03 9.33
N GLU A 64 -7.36 -2.60 10.50
CA GLU A 64 -6.51 -2.02 11.54
C GLU A 64 -5.03 -2.22 11.21
N MET A 65 -4.34 -1.13 10.92
CA MET A 65 -2.90 -1.10 10.65
C MET A 65 -2.16 -0.31 11.74
N GLN A 66 -1.14 -0.91 12.34
CA GLN A 66 -0.28 -0.22 13.29
C GLN A 66 0.72 0.70 12.57
N LEU A 67 0.45 1.99 12.57
CA LEU A 67 1.34 2.98 11.99
C LEU A 67 2.46 3.35 12.98
N LYS A 68 3.61 2.69 12.85
CA LYS A 68 4.82 3.03 13.61
C LYS A 68 5.69 3.98 12.79
N GLY A 69 5.83 5.22 13.24
CA GLY A 69 6.59 6.25 12.53
C GLY A 69 6.45 7.60 13.21
N THR A 70 7.09 8.63 12.64
CA THR A 70 6.96 10.00 13.10
C THR A 70 5.54 10.54 12.91
N THR A 71 5.19 11.60 13.60
CA THR A 71 3.88 12.28 13.43
C THR A 71 3.67 12.70 11.97
N PHE A 72 4.71 13.20 11.30
CA PHE A 72 4.65 13.58 9.89
C PHE A 72 4.40 12.37 8.98
N GLN A 73 5.14 11.27 9.17
CA GLN A 73 4.95 10.03 8.39
C GLN A 73 3.53 9.50 8.53
N LYS A 74 3.02 9.42 9.76
CA LYS A 74 1.64 8.97 10.02
C LYS A 74 0.61 9.85 9.34
N LYS A 75 0.83 11.16 9.32
CA LYS A 75 -0.04 12.12 8.65
C LYS A 75 -0.07 11.88 7.14
N VAL A 76 1.11 11.68 6.54
CA VAL A 76 1.23 11.33 5.12
C VAL A 76 0.52 10.01 4.82
N TRP A 77 0.80 8.93 5.56
CA TRP A 77 0.21 7.62 5.30
C TRP A 77 -1.32 7.62 5.44
N ARG A 78 -1.89 8.36 6.40
CA ARG A 78 -3.34 8.53 6.51
C ARG A 78 -3.93 9.26 5.30
N GLU A 79 -3.23 10.28 4.81
CA GLU A 79 -3.65 11.00 3.60
C GLU A 79 -3.60 10.09 2.36
N LEU A 80 -2.60 9.20 2.23
CA LEU A 80 -2.54 8.23 1.14
C LEU A 80 -3.75 7.29 1.14
N GLN A 81 -4.22 6.88 2.31
CA GLN A 81 -5.40 6.01 2.44
C GLN A 81 -6.69 6.67 1.93
N SER A 82 -6.74 7.99 1.81
CA SER A 82 -7.86 8.72 1.24
C SER A 82 -7.89 8.72 -0.30
N ILE A 83 -6.82 8.29 -0.96
CA ILE A 83 -6.77 8.22 -2.44
C ILE A 83 -7.57 7.00 -2.89
N PRO A 84 -8.68 7.18 -3.61
CA PRO A 84 -9.50 6.06 -4.05
C PRO A 84 -8.80 5.12 -5.02
N PHE A 85 -9.23 3.87 -5.08
CA PHE A 85 -8.80 2.90 -6.08
C PHE A 85 -8.98 3.46 -7.51
N GLY A 86 -7.94 3.35 -8.33
CA GLY A 86 -7.93 3.85 -9.70
C GLY A 86 -7.65 5.34 -9.86
N GLN A 87 -7.44 6.06 -8.77
CA GLN A 87 -7.08 7.48 -8.77
C GLN A 87 -5.64 7.70 -8.33
N THR A 88 -5.09 8.84 -8.72
CA THR A 88 -3.73 9.24 -8.36
C THR A 88 -3.69 10.68 -7.88
N ARG A 89 -2.70 11.02 -7.06
CA ARG A 89 -2.38 12.39 -6.66
C ARG A 89 -0.88 12.64 -6.79
N SER A 90 -0.49 13.88 -6.95
CA SER A 90 0.92 14.27 -6.93
C SER A 90 1.45 14.41 -5.51
N TYR A 91 2.79 14.31 -5.34
CA TYR A 91 3.44 14.61 -4.05
C TYR A 91 3.09 16.00 -3.54
N GLN A 92 2.90 16.96 -4.45
CA GLN A 92 2.53 18.34 -4.12
C GLN A 92 1.10 18.45 -3.60
N GLU A 93 0.16 17.73 -4.19
CA GLU A 93 -1.23 17.67 -3.72
C GLU A 93 -1.32 17.05 -2.32
N ILE A 94 -0.56 15.97 -2.07
CA ILE A 94 -0.47 15.38 -0.72
C ILE A 94 0.10 16.38 0.28
N ALA A 95 1.19 17.07 -0.06
CA ALA A 95 1.79 18.09 0.80
C ALA A 95 0.81 19.21 1.14
N LYS A 96 0.06 19.70 0.18
CA LYS A 96 -1.00 20.70 0.40
C LYS A 96 -2.10 20.18 1.32
N SER A 97 -2.61 18.97 1.08
CA SER A 97 -3.68 18.37 1.88
C SER A 97 -3.33 18.22 3.35
N ILE A 98 -2.07 17.93 3.67
CA ILE A 98 -1.61 17.78 5.05
C ILE A 98 -1.18 19.10 5.70
N GLY A 99 -1.34 20.24 4.99
CA GLY A 99 -1.00 21.58 5.49
C GLY A 99 0.49 21.94 5.45
N HIS A 100 1.27 21.27 4.59
CA HIS A 100 2.72 21.48 4.42
C HIS A 100 3.08 21.62 2.92
N ALA A 101 2.53 22.61 2.23
CA ALA A 101 2.60 22.79 0.77
C ALA A 101 4.03 22.74 0.19
N ASN A 102 5.02 23.21 0.95
CA ASN A 102 6.43 23.22 0.53
C ASN A 102 7.19 21.92 0.87
N ALA A 103 6.56 20.99 1.56
CA ALA A 103 7.21 19.78 2.08
C ALA A 103 7.10 18.57 1.15
N TYR A 104 6.91 18.76 -0.15
CA TYR A 104 6.70 17.66 -1.12
C TYR A 104 7.87 16.66 -1.16
N ARG A 105 9.12 17.10 -0.90
CA ARG A 105 10.28 16.19 -0.79
C ARG A 105 10.21 15.32 0.46
N ALA A 106 9.83 15.93 1.61
CA ALA A 106 9.61 15.18 2.84
C ALA A 106 8.44 14.22 2.72
N VAL A 107 7.39 14.59 1.99
CA VAL A 107 6.28 13.69 1.63
C VAL A 107 6.82 12.51 0.83
N GLY A 108 7.64 12.72 -0.18
CA GLY A 108 8.27 11.65 -0.97
C GLY A 108 9.06 10.68 -0.09
N THR A 109 9.84 11.20 0.86
CA THR A 109 10.58 10.37 1.83
C THR A 109 9.63 9.56 2.72
N ALA A 110 8.54 10.15 3.22
CA ALA A 110 7.55 9.47 4.03
C ALA A 110 6.80 8.38 3.22
N VAL A 111 6.45 8.67 1.98
CA VAL A 111 5.81 7.72 1.04
C VAL A 111 6.72 6.50 0.83
N SER A 112 8.03 6.70 0.64
CA SER A 112 8.99 5.61 0.45
C SER A 112 9.18 4.72 1.69
N LYS A 113 8.79 5.19 2.86
CA LYS A 113 8.86 4.45 4.14
C LYS A 113 7.54 3.78 4.54
N ASN A 114 6.56 3.73 3.64
CA ASN A 114 5.30 3.03 3.86
C ASN A 114 5.55 1.58 4.32
N PRO A 115 5.04 1.17 5.49
CA PRO A 115 5.23 -0.19 5.99
C PRO A 115 4.22 -1.22 5.43
N TYR A 116 3.18 -0.78 4.73
CA TYR A 116 2.09 -1.65 4.26
C TYR A 116 1.90 -1.54 2.75
N LEU A 117 2.69 -2.30 1.99
CA LEU A 117 2.59 -2.38 0.53
C LEU A 117 1.13 -2.61 0.09
N ILE A 118 0.64 -1.83 -0.87
CA ILE A 118 -0.74 -1.85 -1.41
C ILE A 118 -1.77 -1.30 -0.43
N LEU A 119 -1.79 -1.75 0.82
CA LEU A 119 -2.82 -1.40 1.79
C LEU A 119 -2.79 0.09 2.17
N ILE A 120 -1.59 0.67 2.22
CA ILE A 120 -1.40 2.12 2.14
C ILE A 120 -0.93 2.42 0.71
N PRO A 121 -1.75 3.06 -0.12
CA PRO A 121 -1.56 3.07 -1.57
C PRO A 121 -0.50 4.08 -2.02
N CYS A 122 0.75 3.91 -1.61
CA CYS A 122 1.87 4.76 -2.01
C CYS A 122 2.14 4.73 -3.52
N HIS A 123 1.73 3.67 -4.22
CA HIS A 123 1.80 3.57 -5.68
C HIS A 123 0.89 4.59 -6.40
N ARG A 124 -0.13 5.15 -5.73
CA ARG A 124 -1.04 6.18 -6.26
C ARG A 124 -0.48 7.60 -6.21
N VAL A 125 0.76 7.77 -5.74
CA VAL A 125 1.41 9.08 -5.70
C VAL A 125 2.39 9.21 -6.85
N LEU A 126 2.19 10.24 -7.68
CA LEU A 126 2.97 10.52 -8.89
C LEU A 126 3.74 11.83 -8.73
N LYS A 127 4.71 12.07 -9.64
CA LYS A 127 5.32 13.39 -9.77
C LYS A 127 4.31 14.42 -10.26
N ASN A 128 4.60 15.69 -10.03
CA ASN A 128 3.70 16.78 -10.40
C ASN A 128 3.46 16.90 -11.92
N ASP A 129 4.40 16.45 -12.73
CA ASP A 129 4.28 16.35 -14.20
C ASP A 129 3.51 15.11 -14.69
N GLY A 130 3.00 14.28 -13.77
CA GLY A 130 2.27 13.04 -14.06
C GLY A 130 3.16 11.83 -14.33
N SER A 131 4.50 11.98 -14.33
CA SER A 131 5.40 10.84 -14.46
C SER A 131 5.38 9.96 -13.21
N ILE A 132 5.73 8.67 -13.39
CA ILE A 132 5.55 7.65 -12.37
C ILE A 132 6.36 7.89 -11.07
N GLY A 133 7.54 8.50 -11.19
CA GLY A 133 8.44 8.73 -10.06
C GLY A 133 9.06 7.46 -9.52
N GLY A 134 9.72 7.59 -8.35
CA GLY A 134 10.31 6.47 -7.65
C GLY A 134 9.28 5.62 -6.89
N PHE A 135 9.71 4.44 -6.45
CA PHE A 135 8.92 3.53 -5.64
C PHE A 135 9.82 2.63 -4.81
N ALA A 136 9.50 2.44 -3.52
CA ALA A 136 10.33 1.67 -2.59
C ALA A 136 10.55 0.22 -3.04
N TRP A 137 9.58 -0.37 -3.71
CA TRP A 137 9.63 -1.74 -4.25
C TRP A 137 9.90 -1.82 -5.76
N GLY A 138 10.37 -0.71 -6.36
CA GLY A 138 10.72 -0.61 -7.78
C GLY A 138 9.60 -0.09 -8.67
N THR A 139 10.00 0.69 -9.67
CA THR A 139 9.06 1.35 -10.60
C THR A 139 8.25 0.36 -11.44
N ARG A 140 8.81 -0.82 -11.72
CA ARG A 140 8.08 -1.90 -12.42
C ARG A 140 6.84 -2.34 -11.63
N ILE A 141 6.98 -2.57 -10.34
CA ILE A 141 5.86 -2.96 -9.46
C ILE A 141 4.83 -1.83 -9.40
N LYS A 142 5.27 -0.59 -9.23
CA LYS A 142 4.39 0.58 -9.23
C LYS A 142 3.54 0.65 -10.50
N LYS A 143 4.17 0.46 -11.67
CA LYS A 143 3.48 0.44 -12.96
C LYS A 143 2.44 -0.67 -13.03
N ILE A 144 2.78 -1.89 -12.60
CA ILE A 144 1.85 -3.02 -12.59
C ILE A 144 0.62 -2.71 -11.73
N LEU A 145 0.82 -2.13 -10.53
CA LEU A 145 -0.29 -1.76 -9.64
C LEU A 145 -1.18 -0.66 -10.25
N LEU A 146 -0.59 0.37 -10.83
CA LEU A 146 -1.35 1.42 -11.51
C LEU A 146 -2.13 0.89 -12.71
N ASP A 147 -1.53 0.05 -13.54
CA ASP A 147 -2.19 -0.58 -14.70
C ASP A 147 -3.32 -1.52 -14.24
N HIS A 148 -3.11 -2.27 -13.17
CA HIS A 148 -4.14 -3.11 -12.54
C HIS A 148 -5.36 -2.28 -12.13
N GLU A 149 -5.15 -1.20 -11.40
CA GLU A 149 -6.24 -0.33 -10.96
C GLU A 149 -6.96 0.34 -12.13
N LYS A 150 -6.22 0.78 -13.14
CA LYS A 150 -6.79 1.36 -14.36
C LYS A 150 -7.67 0.37 -15.11
N THR A 151 -7.24 -0.88 -15.22
CA THR A 151 -8.00 -1.95 -15.89
C THR A 151 -9.33 -2.21 -15.20
N PHE A 152 -9.35 -2.34 -13.88
CA PHE A 152 -10.59 -2.57 -13.13
C PHE A 152 -11.50 -1.34 -13.12
N SER A 153 -10.96 -0.15 -13.01
CA SER A 153 -11.75 1.11 -13.08
C SER A 153 -12.40 1.29 -14.45
N SER A 154 -11.71 0.96 -15.54
CA SER A 154 -12.28 1.00 -16.90
C SER A 154 -13.40 -0.02 -17.07
N LYS A 155 -13.28 -1.24 -16.52
CA LYS A 155 -14.34 -2.27 -16.54
C LYS A 155 -15.57 -1.83 -15.75
N ALA A 156 -15.40 -1.22 -14.59
CA ALA A 156 -16.50 -0.68 -13.78
C ALA A 156 -17.30 0.40 -14.53
N ASN A 157 -16.64 1.23 -15.35
CA ASN A 157 -17.28 2.27 -16.15
C ASN A 157 -18.05 1.74 -17.37
N LEU A 158 -17.86 0.47 -17.74
CA LEU A 158 -18.60 -0.20 -18.85
C LEU A 158 -19.90 -0.86 -18.38
N LEU A 159 -20.11 -0.97 -17.09
CA LEU A 159 -21.32 -1.52 -16.48
C LEU A 159 -22.28 -0.39 -16.12
#